data_2632994563100d5e1ef1ce4cb4be02e0
#
_entry.id   2632994563100d5e1ef1ce4cb4be02e0
#
_cell.length_a   1.000
_cell.length_b   1.000
_cell.length_c   1.000
_cell.angle_alpha   90.00
_cell.angle_beta   90.00
_cell.angle_gamma   90.00
#
_symmetry.space_group_name_H-M   'P 1'
#
loop_
_entity.id
_entity.type
_entity.pdbx_description
1 polymer ?
#
loop_
_entity_poly.entity_id
_entity_poly.type
_entity_poly.pdbx_seq_one_letter_code
_entity_poly.pdbx_strand_id
1 'polypeptide(L)'
;MALWLSSSVVAGEKPYAPESLPGATILTAEEVISLILGNPDLIVIDSRKKTEYIKGHIEGAINILNTELLLEDLDLIVPDRTTALLFYCNGVRCLRSSDSITRVIGWGYTNLYWFRGGWKEWTEKRLPVVTD
;
A
#
# COMPACT_ATOMS: atom_id res chain seq x y z
N MET A 1 -25.05 33.35 -10.84
CA MET A 1 -23.67 33.25 -11.34
C MET A 1 -22.94 32.13 -10.58
N ALA A 2 -22.65 31.03 -11.25
CA ALA A 2 -21.98 29.92 -10.61
C ALA A 2 -20.46 30.18 -10.58
N LEU A 3 -19.90 30.32 -9.39
CA LEU A 3 -18.46 30.36 -9.22
C LEU A 3 -17.90 28.93 -9.32
N TRP A 4 -17.24 28.66 -10.41
CA TRP A 4 -16.52 27.42 -10.59
C TRP A 4 -15.18 27.51 -9.88
N LEU A 5 -15.11 26.94 -8.66
CA LEU A 5 -13.84 26.69 -8.03
C LEU A 5 -13.27 25.41 -8.67
N SER A 6 -12.60 25.57 -9.78
CA SER A 6 -11.80 24.49 -10.30
C SER A 6 -10.55 24.39 -9.44
N SER A 7 -10.42 23.31 -8.68
CA SER A 7 -9.12 22.92 -8.16
C SER A 7 -8.28 22.54 -9.37
N SER A 8 -7.52 23.50 -9.88
CA SER A 8 -6.59 23.22 -10.98
C SER A 8 -5.43 22.40 -10.42
N VAL A 9 -5.36 21.14 -10.84
CA VAL A 9 -4.13 20.37 -10.70
C VAL A 9 -3.13 21.03 -11.64
N VAL A 10 -2.04 21.57 -11.09
CA VAL A 10 -0.96 22.13 -11.90
C VAL A 10 -0.37 21.02 -12.75
N ALA A 11 -0.22 21.25 -14.06
CA ALA A 11 0.36 20.27 -14.98
C ALA A 11 1.73 19.82 -14.46
N GLY A 12 1.93 18.51 -14.28
CA GLY A 12 3.17 17.92 -13.78
C GLY A 12 3.17 17.57 -12.30
N GLU A 13 2.19 18.01 -11.52
CA GLU A 13 2.05 17.56 -10.13
C GLU A 13 1.42 16.17 -10.05
N LYS A 14 2.02 15.29 -9.24
CA LYS A 14 1.41 14.00 -8.93
C LYS A 14 0.18 14.23 -8.05
N PRO A 15 -0.92 13.53 -8.31
CA PRO A 15 -2.09 13.60 -7.44
C PRO A 15 -1.77 13.01 -6.06
N TYR A 16 -2.52 13.43 -5.06
CA TYR A 16 -2.51 12.77 -3.76
C TYR A 16 -3.32 11.48 -3.83
N ALA A 17 -2.86 10.46 -3.12
CA ALA A 17 -3.68 9.28 -2.85
C ALA A 17 -4.93 9.69 -2.05
N PRO A 18 -6.03 8.92 -2.13
CA PRO A 18 -7.22 9.21 -1.32
C PRO A 18 -6.87 9.37 0.16
N GLU A 19 -7.61 10.19 0.87
CA GLU A 19 -7.39 10.36 2.32
C GLU A 19 -7.91 9.15 3.11
N SER A 20 -8.84 8.40 2.54
CA SER A 20 -9.38 7.17 3.11
C SER A 20 -9.79 6.20 2.02
N LEU A 21 -9.87 4.93 2.36
CA LEU A 21 -10.40 3.87 1.50
C LEU A 21 -11.41 3.06 2.31
N PRO A 22 -12.71 3.10 1.98
CA PRO A 22 -13.68 2.22 2.61
C PRO A 22 -13.27 0.76 2.45
N GLY A 23 -13.21 0.03 3.56
CA GLY A 23 -12.76 -1.36 3.57
C GLY A 23 -11.30 -1.58 3.92
N ALA A 24 -10.51 -0.50 4.10
CA ALA A 24 -9.12 -0.59 4.55
C ALA A 24 -8.88 0.33 5.74
N THR A 25 -8.04 -0.12 6.67
CA THR A 25 -7.62 0.66 7.82
C THR A 25 -6.27 1.32 7.54
N ILE A 26 -6.22 2.65 7.63
CA ILE A 26 -4.96 3.40 7.43
C ILE A 26 -4.13 3.33 8.71
N LEU A 27 -2.85 3.01 8.56
CA LEU A 27 -1.89 2.89 9.65
C LEU A 27 -0.74 3.88 9.49
N THR A 28 -0.23 4.36 10.64
CA THR A 28 1.08 5.03 10.71
C THR A 28 2.20 3.99 10.67
N ALA A 29 3.45 4.42 10.49
CA ALA A 29 4.60 3.51 10.50
C ALA A 29 4.69 2.75 11.84
N GLU A 30 4.44 3.41 12.97
CA GLU A 30 4.46 2.78 14.29
C GLU A 30 3.37 1.71 14.42
N GLU A 31 2.18 1.99 13.89
CA GLU A 31 1.09 1.02 13.86
C GLU A 31 1.39 -0.17 12.94
N VAL A 32 2.10 0.07 11.83
CA VAL A 32 2.59 -1.00 10.95
C VAL A 32 3.51 -1.95 11.70
N ILE A 33 4.46 -1.41 12.48
CA ILE A 33 5.36 -2.23 13.30
C ILE A 33 4.56 -3.08 14.29
N SER A 34 3.60 -2.47 14.98
CA SER A 34 2.75 -3.19 15.94
C SER A 34 1.94 -4.31 15.26
N LEU A 35 1.43 -4.03 14.07
CA LEU A 35 0.67 -5.02 13.30
C LEU A 35 1.56 -6.19 12.88
N ILE A 36 2.76 -5.92 12.39
CA ILE A 36 3.73 -6.95 11.99
C ILE A 36 4.10 -7.85 13.18
N LEU A 37 4.39 -7.23 14.32
CA LEU A 37 4.79 -7.97 15.53
C LEU A 37 3.63 -8.78 16.12
N GLY A 38 2.40 -8.31 15.99
CA GLY A 38 1.22 -8.96 16.56
C GLY A 38 0.53 -9.98 15.65
N ASN A 39 0.90 -10.06 14.39
CA ASN A 39 0.24 -10.92 13.41
C ASN A 39 1.25 -11.72 12.58
N PRO A 40 1.64 -12.91 13.01
CA PRO A 40 2.60 -13.73 12.26
C PRO A 40 2.10 -14.14 10.87
N ASP A 41 0.79 -14.15 10.65
CA ASP A 41 0.19 -14.52 9.35
C ASP A 41 -0.02 -13.31 8.42
N LEU A 42 0.34 -12.11 8.85
CA LEU A 42 0.22 -10.91 8.03
C LEU A 42 1.05 -11.02 6.76
N ILE A 43 0.45 -10.68 5.64
CA ILE A 43 1.14 -10.56 4.36
C ILE A 43 1.31 -9.07 4.05
N VAL A 44 2.56 -8.63 3.88
CA VAL A 44 2.89 -7.25 3.51
C VAL A 44 3.21 -7.22 2.02
N ILE A 45 2.54 -6.34 1.29
CA ILE A 45 2.72 -6.20 -0.16
C ILE A 45 3.26 -4.81 -0.46
N ASP A 46 4.44 -4.79 -1.08
CA ASP A 46 5.07 -3.59 -1.61
C ASP A 46 4.59 -3.40 -3.04
N SER A 47 3.78 -2.37 -3.28
CA SER A 47 3.16 -2.10 -4.58
C SER A 47 4.05 -1.27 -5.51
N ARG A 48 5.31 -1.02 -5.12
CA ARG A 48 6.25 -0.23 -5.93
C ARG A 48 6.83 -1.05 -7.08
N LYS A 49 7.56 -0.36 -7.95
CA LYS A 49 8.33 -1.00 -9.00
C LYS A 49 9.44 -1.86 -8.39
N LYS A 50 9.78 -2.95 -9.04
CA LYS A 50 10.83 -3.86 -8.59
C LYS A 50 12.17 -3.14 -8.40
N THR A 51 12.50 -2.19 -9.26
CA THR A 51 13.73 -1.40 -9.16
C THR A 51 13.82 -0.57 -7.88
N GLU A 52 12.67 -0.15 -7.34
CA GLU A 52 12.59 0.55 -6.06
C GLU A 52 12.68 -0.43 -4.89
N TYR A 53 11.96 -1.53 -4.98
CA TYR A 53 11.93 -2.59 -3.97
C TYR A 53 13.32 -3.17 -3.67
N ILE A 54 14.11 -3.48 -4.68
CA ILE A 54 15.43 -4.10 -4.49
C ILE A 54 16.44 -3.15 -3.83
N LYS A 55 16.24 -1.85 -3.95
CA LYS A 55 17.09 -0.83 -3.29
C LYS A 55 16.80 -0.71 -1.80
N GLY A 56 15.64 -1.14 -1.37
CA GLY A 56 15.23 -1.14 0.03
C GLY A 56 13.74 -1.36 0.17
N HIS A 57 13.35 -2.18 1.14
CA HIS A 57 11.95 -2.45 1.43
C HIS A 57 11.78 -2.89 2.89
N ILE A 58 10.54 -3.00 3.33
CA ILE A 58 10.20 -3.52 4.66
C ILE A 58 10.48 -5.02 4.67
N GLU A 59 11.17 -5.52 5.69
CA GLU A 59 11.51 -6.93 5.82
C GLU A 59 10.25 -7.81 5.71
N GLY A 60 10.33 -8.84 4.88
CA GLY A 60 9.23 -9.77 4.64
C GLY A 60 8.20 -9.31 3.62
N ALA A 61 8.28 -8.07 3.12
CA ALA A 61 7.36 -7.59 2.11
C ALA A 61 7.54 -8.32 0.78
N ILE A 62 6.42 -8.66 0.15
CA ILE A 62 6.37 -9.24 -1.19
C ILE A 62 6.16 -8.11 -2.18
N ASN A 63 6.98 -8.04 -3.22
CA ASN A 63 6.85 -7.01 -4.24
C ASN A 63 5.89 -7.45 -5.34
N ILE A 64 4.75 -6.75 -5.44
CA ILE A 64 3.79 -6.95 -6.52
C ILE A 64 3.32 -5.58 -6.99
N LEU A 65 3.77 -5.14 -8.15
CA LEU A 65 3.31 -3.89 -8.75
C LEU A 65 1.79 -3.96 -8.96
N ASN A 66 1.07 -2.86 -8.72
CA ASN A 66 -0.39 -2.86 -8.77
C ASN A 66 -0.95 -3.39 -10.11
N THR A 67 -0.30 -3.05 -11.23
CA THR A 67 -0.72 -3.51 -12.56
C THR A 67 -0.40 -4.99 -12.83
N GLU A 68 0.45 -5.60 -12.02
CA GLU A 68 0.82 -7.01 -12.12
C GLU A 68 0.10 -7.87 -11.07
N LEU A 69 -0.73 -7.26 -10.23
CA LEU A 69 -1.50 -7.97 -9.20
C LEU A 69 -2.72 -8.64 -9.85
N LEU A 70 -2.67 -9.96 -9.94
CA LEU A 70 -3.71 -10.80 -10.53
C LEU A 70 -4.35 -11.66 -9.46
N LEU A 71 -5.67 -11.87 -9.56
CA LEU A 71 -6.43 -12.70 -8.61
C LEU A 71 -5.88 -14.12 -8.52
N GLU A 72 -5.54 -14.74 -9.66
CA GLU A 72 -5.04 -16.11 -9.72
C GLU A 72 -3.74 -16.26 -8.92
N ASP A 73 -2.85 -15.27 -9.02
CA ASP A 73 -1.56 -15.30 -8.32
C ASP A 73 -1.77 -15.05 -6.83
N LEU A 74 -2.64 -14.10 -6.48
CA LEU A 74 -2.92 -13.80 -5.07
C LEU A 74 -3.60 -14.98 -4.38
N ASP A 75 -4.49 -15.70 -5.06
CA ASP A 75 -5.15 -16.89 -4.52
C ASP A 75 -4.16 -18.00 -4.15
N LEU A 76 -3.04 -18.11 -4.86
CA LEU A 76 -1.99 -19.07 -4.54
C LEU A 76 -1.25 -18.71 -3.26
N ILE A 77 -1.04 -17.41 -3.02
CA ILE A 77 -0.30 -16.89 -1.86
C ILE A 77 -1.22 -16.76 -0.66
N VAL A 78 -2.45 -16.25 -0.88
CA VAL A 78 -3.41 -15.89 0.16
C VAL A 78 -4.80 -16.40 -0.23
N PRO A 79 -5.05 -17.72 -0.09
CA PRO A 79 -6.34 -18.29 -0.46
C PRO A 79 -7.48 -17.86 0.47
N ASP A 80 -7.18 -17.54 1.73
CA ASP A 80 -8.17 -17.12 2.71
C ASP A 80 -8.44 -15.62 2.61
N ARG A 81 -9.68 -15.23 2.33
CA ARG A 81 -10.14 -13.85 2.17
C ARG A 81 -10.10 -13.04 3.47
N THR A 82 -9.96 -13.70 4.62
CA THR A 82 -9.87 -13.04 5.94
C THR A 82 -8.42 -12.82 6.40
N THR A 83 -7.45 -13.30 5.65
CA THR A 83 -6.03 -13.06 5.95
C THR A 83 -5.73 -11.56 5.92
N ALA A 84 -5.01 -11.08 6.94
CA ALA A 84 -4.60 -9.68 6.99
C ALA A 84 -3.59 -9.35 5.89
N LEU A 85 -3.90 -8.36 5.08
CA LEU A 85 -3.04 -7.84 4.02
C LEU A 85 -2.71 -6.38 4.31
N LEU A 86 -1.43 -6.03 4.24
CA LEU A 86 -0.96 -4.66 4.36
C LEU A 86 -0.31 -4.24 3.05
N PHE A 87 -0.72 -3.11 2.51
CA PHE A 87 -0.17 -2.56 1.27
C PHE A 87 0.54 -1.23 1.54
N TYR A 88 1.65 -1.01 0.85
CA TYR A 88 2.30 0.29 0.82
C TYR A 88 2.96 0.55 -0.54
N CYS A 89 3.23 1.82 -0.82
CA CYS A 89 4.09 2.23 -1.93
C CYS A 89 4.98 3.40 -1.50
N ASN A 90 5.24 4.38 -2.37
CA ASN A 90 6.25 5.40 -2.06
C ASN A 90 5.82 6.41 -1.00
N GLY A 91 4.54 6.77 -0.97
CA GLY A 91 4.03 7.78 -0.04
C GLY A 91 2.67 8.31 -0.48
N VAL A 92 2.27 9.45 0.11
CA VAL A 92 0.93 10.01 -0.08
C VAL A 92 0.61 10.47 -1.51
N ARG A 93 1.62 10.57 -2.37
CA ARG A 93 1.44 10.90 -3.79
C ARG A 93 1.54 9.69 -4.72
N CYS A 94 1.64 8.49 -4.16
CA CYS A 94 1.69 7.26 -4.93
C CYS A 94 0.33 6.58 -4.90
N LEU A 95 -0.24 6.31 -6.08
CA LEU A 95 -1.57 5.69 -6.20
C LEU A 95 -1.54 4.16 -6.32
N ARG A 96 -0.35 3.55 -6.34
CA ARG A 96 -0.22 2.11 -6.59
C ARG A 96 -0.80 1.26 -5.48
N SER A 97 -0.55 1.61 -4.22
CA SER A 97 -1.09 0.83 -3.09
C SER A 97 -2.61 0.98 -2.96
N SER A 98 -3.16 2.18 -3.17
CA SER A 98 -4.62 2.37 -3.16
C SER A 98 -5.30 1.64 -4.32
N ASP A 99 -4.67 1.60 -5.49
CA ASP A 99 -5.17 0.81 -6.63
C ASP A 99 -5.17 -0.69 -6.31
N SER A 100 -4.08 -1.20 -5.72
CA SER A 100 -4.00 -2.61 -5.30
C SER A 100 -5.09 -2.96 -4.29
N ILE A 101 -5.32 -2.12 -3.29
CA ILE A 101 -6.36 -2.33 -2.28
C ILE A 101 -7.74 -2.36 -2.92
N THR A 102 -8.02 -1.43 -3.82
CA THR A 102 -9.30 -1.37 -4.55
C THR A 102 -9.56 -2.68 -5.32
N ARG A 103 -8.52 -3.21 -5.96
CA ARG A 103 -8.61 -4.50 -6.66
C ARG A 103 -8.95 -5.64 -5.71
N VAL A 104 -8.24 -5.77 -4.59
CA VAL A 104 -8.44 -6.90 -3.68
C VAL A 104 -9.76 -6.78 -2.91
N ILE A 105 -10.27 -5.59 -2.66
CA ILE A 105 -11.63 -5.39 -2.14
C ILE A 105 -12.64 -6.01 -3.12
N GLY A 106 -12.48 -5.74 -4.42
CA GLY A 106 -13.34 -6.30 -5.46
C GLY A 106 -13.27 -7.83 -5.54
N TRP A 107 -12.19 -8.43 -5.06
CA TRP A 107 -12.01 -9.89 -5.03
C TRP A 107 -12.44 -10.52 -3.70
N GLY A 108 -13.01 -9.73 -2.78
CA GLY A 108 -13.60 -10.23 -1.56
C GLY A 108 -12.68 -10.29 -0.34
N TYR A 109 -11.48 -9.72 -0.41
CA TYR A 109 -10.60 -9.60 0.75
C TYR A 109 -11.16 -8.57 1.72
N THR A 110 -11.23 -8.90 3.02
CA THR A 110 -11.95 -8.11 4.02
C THR A 110 -11.09 -7.59 5.16
N ASN A 111 -9.84 -8.03 5.29
CA ASN A 111 -8.97 -7.65 6.41
C ASN A 111 -7.76 -6.87 5.89
N LEU A 112 -8.01 -5.62 5.51
CA LEU A 112 -7.08 -4.82 4.73
C LEU A 112 -6.55 -3.64 5.51
N TYR A 113 -5.25 -3.42 5.42
CA TYR A 113 -4.51 -2.32 6.02
C TYR A 113 -3.75 -1.56 4.96
N TRP A 114 -3.68 -0.25 5.15
CA TRP A 114 -3.01 0.62 4.21
C TRP A 114 -2.00 1.53 4.92
N PHE A 115 -0.74 1.31 4.63
CA PHE A 115 0.32 2.22 5.07
C PHE A 115 0.45 3.34 4.03
N ARG A 116 -0.44 4.34 4.13
CA ARG A 116 -0.56 5.42 3.16
C ARG A 116 0.71 6.27 3.07
N GLY A 117 1.36 6.54 4.21
CA GLY A 117 2.62 7.29 4.26
C GLY A 117 3.78 6.58 3.58
N GLY A 118 3.72 5.26 3.50
CA GLY A 118 4.57 4.41 2.70
C GLY A 118 6.06 4.54 2.96
N TRP A 119 6.82 4.23 1.93
CA TRP A 119 8.29 4.19 2.00
C TRP A 119 8.90 5.51 2.48
N LYS A 120 8.35 6.63 2.06
CA LYS A 120 8.83 7.95 2.49
C LYS A 120 8.71 8.12 4.01
N GLU A 121 7.56 7.81 4.58
CA GLU A 121 7.38 7.88 6.03
C GLU A 121 8.31 6.90 6.76
N TRP A 122 8.43 5.66 6.26
CA TRP A 122 9.27 4.62 6.83
C TRP A 122 10.74 5.06 6.92
N THR A 123 11.27 5.58 5.84
CA THR A 123 12.69 6.02 5.77
C THR A 123 12.95 7.31 6.50
N GLU A 124 12.02 8.27 6.50
CA GLU A 124 12.14 9.50 7.29
C GLU A 124 12.22 9.21 8.78
N LYS A 125 11.53 8.19 9.25
CA LYS A 125 11.57 7.73 10.65
C LYS A 125 12.74 6.78 10.92
N ARG A 126 13.58 6.54 9.94
CA ARG A 126 14.79 5.69 10.04
C ARG A 126 14.51 4.29 10.56
N LEU A 127 13.42 3.70 10.11
CA LEU A 127 13.03 2.35 10.48
C LEU A 127 13.82 1.31 9.68
N PRO A 128 13.90 0.04 10.15
CA PRO A 128 14.75 -0.97 9.52
C PRO A 128 14.40 -1.21 8.05
N VAL A 129 15.43 -1.30 7.23
CA VAL A 129 15.33 -1.52 5.78
C VAL A 129 16.16 -2.74 5.41
N VAL A 130 15.62 -3.61 4.57
CA VAL A 130 16.37 -4.71 3.96
C VAL A 130 16.52 -4.46 2.47
N THR A 131 17.58 -5.04 1.91
CA THR A 131 17.88 -4.98 0.47
C THR A 131 18.00 -6.39 -0.09
N ASP A 132 17.75 -6.51 -1.37
CA ASP A 132 17.96 -7.78 -2.09
C ASP A 132 19.30 -7.76 -2.81
#